data_378c6e00e1ea24916a8f21f6da74f357
#
_entry.id   378c6e00e1ea24916a8f21f6da74f357
#
_cell.length_a   1.000
_cell.length_b   1.000
_cell.length_c   1.000
_cell.angle_alpha   90.00
_cell.angle_beta   90.00
_cell.angle_gamma   90.00
#
_symmetry.space_group_name_H-M   'P 1'
#
loop_
_entity.id
_entity.type
_entity.pdbx_description
1 polymer ?
#
loop_
_entity_poly.entity_id
_entity_poly.type
_entity_poly.pdbx_seq_one_letter_code
_entity_poly.pdbx_strand_id
1 'polypeptide(L)'
;MYRKRNRDQISVDDFTPPFDGKLSADNRWVKLSRVIPWDQIEERYAARFGKCGNIAIPLRAALGALIIREKCRYTDEETVLNHSENNYMQYFVGYTEFHPGQPFAPSLMVEFRKRIDMVEIQKIIDTVDQESRKDDPPSDDKENRGTLMIDETCAPADIRYPADLGLLNEGREKLEGIIDALWENHGQGVQPRTYRKQARKAFLRVEKQRKHPMNALRKATGKQLRFARRDLAVVSRLCTEDATLERLTPRRYRDLLVTSELYRQQLEMYKSRSHRVDDRIVSIAQPHVRPMVLGKAAADAELDAKVAVNRVGDCLRIETLSWDSFNERTELIPTLERYRQRYGCYPEAVLADKIYRSRTNLAICKEHGVRLSGPRLGRPGPSAQADRKTAHSDDAARNGIESPFGIGKRSYGLGRIMAKLRCTAESVIAMQFLLLNLDGRVRALALALFH
;
A
#
# COMPACT_ATOMS: atom_id res chain seq x y z
N MET A 1 -18.18 -19.99 -7.75
CA MET A 1 -18.55 -20.78 -6.56
C MET A 1 -17.30 -21.08 -5.76
N TYR A 2 -17.31 -20.90 -4.45
CA TYR A 2 -16.21 -21.30 -3.57
C TYR A 2 -16.47 -22.72 -3.03
N ARG A 3 -15.47 -23.59 -3.16
CA ARG A 3 -15.49 -24.92 -2.51
C ARG A 3 -14.42 -24.92 -1.44
N LYS A 4 -14.82 -24.92 -0.17
CA LYS A 4 -13.92 -25.08 0.97
C LYS A 4 -13.23 -26.45 0.84
N ARG A 5 -11.91 -26.48 0.89
CA ARG A 5 -11.18 -27.73 1.07
C ARG A 5 -11.23 -28.08 2.57
N ASN A 6 -12.03 -29.05 2.91
CA ASN A 6 -12.11 -29.58 4.27
C ASN A 6 -10.85 -30.42 4.57
N ARG A 7 -9.69 -29.74 4.67
CA ARG A 7 -8.45 -30.43 5.01
C ARG A 7 -7.67 -29.53 5.95
N ASP A 8 -7.50 -30.04 7.16
CA ASP A 8 -6.54 -29.48 8.11
C ASP A 8 -5.15 -29.42 7.47
N GLN A 9 -4.29 -28.55 8.02
CA GLN A 9 -2.89 -28.57 7.62
C GLN A 9 -2.34 -29.98 7.91
N ILE A 10 -1.94 -30.68 6.85
CA ILE A 10 -1.27 -31.97 7.03
C ILE A 10 0.06 -31.77 7.78
N SER A 11 0.48 -32.81 8.48
CA SER A 11 1.81 -32.86 9.06
C SER A 11 2.87 -32.73 7.96
N VAL A 12 4.02 -32.20 8.33
CA VAL A 12 5.19 -32.11 7.44
C VAL A 12 5.63 -33.49 6.95
N ASP A 13 5.42 -34.51 7.77
CA ASP A 13 5.77 -35.89 7.46
C ASP A 13 4.78 -36.56 6.48
N ASP A 14 3.55 -36.02 6.38
CA ASP A 14 2.50 -36.54 5.49
C ASP A 14 2.54 -35.94 4.08
N PHE A 15 3.37 -34.91 3.84
CA PHE A 15 3.56 -34.37 2.51
C PHE A 15 4.43 -35.29 1.66
N THR A 16 3.98 -35.62 0.46
CA THR A 16 4.73 -36.51 -0.46
C THR A 16 5.57 -35.70 -1.46
N PRO A 17 6.88 -35.51 -1.21
CA PRO A 17 7.79 -34.88 -2.16
C PRO A 17 8.14 -35.81 -3.31
N PRO A 18 8.69 -35.34 -4.43
CA PRO A 18 9.25 -36.17 -5.46
C PRO A 18 10.43 -36.99 -4.90
N PHE A 19 10.65 -38.20 -5.48
CA PHE A 19 11.77 -39.08 -5.11
C PHE A 19 11.75 -39.57 -3.65
N ASP A 20 10.59 -39.77 -3.06
CA ASP A 20 10.40 -40.25 -1.68
C ASP A 20 11.14 -39.45 -0.60
N GLY A 21 11.42 -38.18 -0.88
CA GLY A 21 12.05 -37.25 0.08
C GLY A 21 11.13 -36.91 1.25
N LYS A 22 11.70 -36.20 2.24
CA LYS A 22 10.95 -35.62 3.38
C LYS A 22 11.17 -34.12 3.48
N LEU A 23 10.13 -33.38 3.86
CA LEU A 23 10.26 -31.97 4.14
C LEU A 23 10.88 -31.73 5.54
N SER A 24 11.79 -30.77 5.63
CA SER A 24 12.37 -30.35 6.91
C SER A 24 11.38 -29.46 7.70
N ALA A 25 11.12 -29.83 8.94
CA ALA A 25 10.31 -29.03 9.87
C ALA A 25 10.92 -27.63 10.15
N ASP A 26 12.25 -27.49 10.00
CA ASP A 26 12.97 -26.23 10.21
C ASP A 26 12.88 -25.25 9.05
N ASN A 27 12.33 -25.67 7.91
CA ASN A 27 12.19 -24.77 6.77
C ASN A 27 11.27 -23.58 7.09
N ARG A 28 11.65 -22.41 6.60
CA ARG A 28 10.91 -21.14 6.83
C ARG A 28 9.44 -21.20 6.40
N TRP A 29 9.11 -21.93 5.33
CA TRP A 29 7.74 -22.05 4.82
C TRP A 29 6.89 -22.97 5.71
N VAL A 30 7.51 -24.02 6.25
CA VAL A 30 6.87 -24.92 7.21
C VAL A 30 6.59 -24.18 8.51
N LYS A 31 7.56 -23.42 9.05
CA LYS A 31 7.36 -22.58 10.23
C LYS A 31 6.29 -21.52 10.02
N LEU A 32 6.30 -20.87 8.85
CA LEU A 32 5.31 -19.84 8.50
C LEU A 32 3.89 -20.40 8.38
N SER A 33 3.73 -21.63 7.85
CA SER A 33 2.41 -22.26 7.71
C SER A 33 1.73 -22.53 9.06
N ARG A 34 2.51 -22.70 10.12
CA ARG A 34 2.01 -23.00 11.48
C ARG A 34 1.50 -21.77 12.22
N VAL A 35 1.99 -20.56 11.88
CA VAL A 35 1.60 -19.32 12.57
C VAL A 35 0.35 -18.66 11.98
N ILE A 36 -0.12 -19.14 10.83
CA ILE A 36 -1.31 -18.59 10.14
C ILE A 36 -2.52 -19.47 10.49
N PRO A 37 -3.56 -18.93 11.12
CA PRO A 37 -4.80 -19.64 11.43
C PRO A 37 -5.68 -19.77 10.17
N TRP A 38 -5.29 -20.64 9.25
CA TRP A 38 -5.88 -20.78 7.92
C TRP A 38 -7.39 -21.00 7.93
N ASP A 39 -7.89 -21.86 8.83
CA ASP A 39 -9.31 -22.22 8.88
C ASP A 39 -10.21 -21.03 9.20
N GLN A 40 -9.83 -20.21 10.20
CA GLN A 40 -10.58 -19.03 10.59
C GLN A 40 -10.61 -17.96 9.49
N ILE A 41 -9.49 -17.82 8.75
CA ILE A 41 -9.39 -16.88 7.66
C ILE A 41 -10.20 -17.38 6.45
N GLU A 42 -10.16 -18.69 6.18
CA GLU A 42 -10.87 -19.32 5.06
C GLU A 42 -12.39 -19.23 5.22
N GLU A 43 -12.91 -19.39 6.43
CA GLU A 43 -14.35 -19.22 6.71
C GLU A 43 -14.89 -17.86 6.28
N ARG A 44 -14.18 -16.80 6.65
CA ARG A 44 -14.56 -15.43 6.25
C ARG A 44 -14.44 -15.20 4.75
N TYR A 45 -13.38 -15.74 4.14
CA TYR A 45 -13.18 -15.61 2.70
C TYR A 45 -14.24 -16.35 1.91
N ALA A 46 -14.59 -17.57 2.32
CA ALA A 46 -15.62 -18.38 1.69
C ALA A 46 -16.99 -17.69 1.65
N ALA A 47 -17.34 -16.94 2.70
CA ALA A 47 -18.61 -16.21 2.79
C ALA A 47 -18.79 -15.11 1.71
N ARG A 48 -17.71 -14.70 1.04
CA ARG A 48 -17.73 -13.70 -0.04
C ARG A 48 -18.11 -14.26 -1.40
N PHE A 49 -18.22 -15.58 -1.54
CA PHE A 49 -18.49 -16.23 -2.81
C PHE A 49 -19.94 -16.72 -2.89
N GLY A 50 -20.56 -16.46 -4.05
CA GLY A 50 -21.89 -16.99 -4.35
C GLY A 50 -21.89 -18.50 -4.60
N LYS A 51 -23.10 -19.08 -4.63
CA LYS A 51 -23.31 -20.52 -4.87
C LYS A 51 -23.14 -20.93 -6.33
N CYS A 52 -23.07 -19.99 -7.26
CA CYS A 52 -22.99 -20.22 -8.70
C CYS A 52 -21.71 -19.62 -9.30
N GLY A 53 -21.23 -20.16 -10.42
CA GLY A 53 -20.04 -19.67 -11.16
C GLY A 53 -18.87 -20.64 -11.14
N ASN A 54 -17.72 -20.20 -11.69
CA ASN A 54 -16.49 -21.00 -11.70
C ASN A 54 -15.96 -21.26 -10.30
N ILE A 55 -15.30 -22.38 -10.11
CA ILE A 55 -14.65 -22.73 -8.83
C ILE A 55 -13.53 -21.72 -8.56
N ALA A 56 -13.63 -21.04 -7.43
CA ALA A 56 -12.59 -20.11 -7.01
C ALA A 56 -11.34 -20.84 -6.51
N ILE A 57 -10.19 -20.22 -6.71
CA ILE A 57 -8.93 -20.68 -6.10
C ILE A 57 -9.08 -20.61 -4.57
N PRO A 58 -8.70 -21.65 -3.81
CA PRO A 58 -8.76 -21.65 -2.36
C PRO A 58 -8.01 -20.45 -1.76
N LEU A 59 -8.51 -19.90 -0.65
CA LEU A 59 -7.86 -18.78 0.03
C LEU A 59 -6.38 -19.04 0.29
N ARG A 60 -6.07 -20.21 0.82
CA ARG A 60 -4.70 -20.56 1.19
C ARG A 60 -3.75 -20.50 0.00
N ALA A 61 -4.18 -20.91 -1.19
CA ALA A 61 -3.39 -20.77 -2.41
C ALA A 61 -3.27 -19.31 -2.85
N ALA A 62 -4.36 -18.52 -2.80
CA ALA A 62 -4.36 -17.12 -3.18
C ALA A 62 -3.54 -16.25 -2.22
N LEU A 63 -3.82 -16.32 -0.91
CA LEU A 63 -3.09 -15.58 0.12
C LEU A 63 -1.63 -16.04 0.22
N GLY A 64 -1.41 -17.36 0.17
CA GLY A 64 -0.06 -17.93 0.19
C GLY A 64 0.80 -17.45 -0.97
N ALA A 65 0.24 -17.39 -2.17
CA ALA A 65 0.95 -16.84 -3.34
C ALA A 65 1.31 -15.36 -3.16
N LEU A 66 0.41 -14.54 -2.59
CA LEU A 66 0.71 -13.14 -2.29
C LEU A 66 1.82 -13.01 -1.23
N ILE A 67 1.79 -13.85 -0.19
CA ILE A 67 2.84 -13.92 0.84
C ILE A 67 4.19 -14.31 0.22
N ILE A 68 4.23 -15.35 -0.62
CA ILE A 68 5.44 -15.79 -1.33
C ILE A 68 6.01 -14.65 -2.17
N ARG A 69 5.16 -14.02 -2.96
CA ARG A 69 5.53 -12.90 -3.83
C ARG A 69 6.24 -11.78 -3.07
N GLU A 70 5.58 -11.25 -2.04
CA GLU A 70 6.14 -10.11 -1.29
C GLU A 70 7.36 -10.52 -0.46
N LYS A 71 7.35 -11.73 0.14
CA LYS A 71 8.48 -12.23 0.93
C LYS A 71 9.73 -12.49 0.11
N CYS A 72 9.57 -13.00 -1.11
CA CYS A 72 10.68 -13.28 -2.03
C CYS A 72 10.95 -12.13 -3.00
N ARG A 73 10.08 -11.12 -3.06
CA ARG A 73 10.14 -9.98 -3.99
C ARG A 73 10.09 -10.43 -5.46
N TYR A 74 9.31 -11.47 -5.73
CA TYR A 74 9.12 -12.01 -7.06
C TYR A 74 8.14 -11.17 -7.89
N THR A 75 8.23 -11.27 -9.21
CA THR A 75 7.15 -10.89 -10.13
C THR A 75 5.99 -11.89 -10.00
N ASP A 76 4.84 -11.57 -10.61
CA ASP A 76 3.70 -12.48 -10.61
C ASP A 76 4.04 -13.78 -11.37
N GLU A 77 4.79 -13.68 -12.47
CA GLU A 77 5.28 -14.81 -13.26
C GLU A 77 6.27 -15.68 -12.47
N GLU A 78 7.28 -15.06 -11.84
CA GLU A 78 8.26 -15.77 -11.00
C GLU A 78 7.59 -16.44 -9.80
N THR A 79 6.55 -15.82 -9.23
CA THR A 79 5.80 -16.43 -8.12
C THR A 79 5.15 -17.73 -8.54
N VAL A 80 4.47 -17.74 -9.68
CA VAL A 80 3.80 -18.93 -10.21
C VAL A 80 4.82 -20.01 -10.61
N LEU A 81 5.93 -19.61 -11.24
CA LEU A 81 7.00 -20.54 -11.63
C LEU A 81 7.64 -21.19 -10.40
N ASN A 82 8.11 -20.39 -9.44
CA ASN A 82 8.73 -20.91 -8.22
C ASN A 82 7.75 -21.77 -7.40
N HIS A 83 6.46 -21.43 -7.41
CA HIS A 83 5.44 -22.26 -6.78
C HIS A 83 5.35 -23.64 -7.42
N SER A 84 5.45 -23.75 -8.76
CA SER A 84 5.41 -25.05 -9.46
C SER A 84 6.67 -25.90 -9.24
N GLU A 85 7.79 -25.31 -8.88
CA GLU A 85 9.09 -25.98 -8.74
C GLU A 85 9.47 -26.28 -7.28
N ASN A 86 8.83 -25.64 -6.29
CA ASN A 86 9.27 -25.68 -4.90
C ASN A 86 8.29 -26.42 -3.97
N ASN A 87 8.70 -27.57 -3.47
CA ASN A 87 7.91 -28.42 -2.57
C ASN A 87 7.45 -27.69 -1.30
N TYR A 88 8.31 -26.87 -0.71
CA TYR A 88 8.00 -26.14 0.52
C TYR A 88 6.97 -25.03 0.29
N MET A 89 7.02 -24.37 -0.89
CA MET A 89 5.99 -23.39 -1.26
C MET A 89 4.66 -24.08 -1.52
N GLN A 90 4.66 -25.26 -2.16
CA GLN A 90 3.45 -26.06 -2.37
C GLN A 90 2.83 -26.51 -1.04
N TYR A 91 3.64 -27.03 -0.12
CA TYR A 91 3.19 -27.36 1.24
C TYR A 91 2.59 -26.14 1.94
N PHE A 92 3.24 -24.98 1.85
CA PHE A 92 2.77 -23.74 2.47
C PHE A 92 1.37 -23.31 1.99
N VAL A 93 1.12 -23.43 0.69
CA VAL A 93 -0.19 -23.08 0.10
C VAL A 93 -1.22 -24.21 0.18
N GLY A 94 -0.91 -25.32 0.88
CA GLY A 94 -1.86 -26.38 1.22
C GLY A 94 -1.96 -27.55 0.26
N TYR A 95 -0.93 -27.81 -0.55
CA TYR A 95 -0.84 -29.05 -1.29
C TYR A 95 -0.41 -30.18 -0.36
N THR A 96 -0.91 -31.38 -0.66
CA THR A 96 -0.58 -32.62 0.09
C THR A 96 0.53 -33.43 -0.58
N GLU A 97 0.79 -33.14 -1.85
CA GLU A 97 1.80 -33.79 -2.67
C GLU A 97 2.36 -32.82 -3.69
N PHE A 98 3.49 -33.15 -4.27
CA PHE A 98 4.13 -32.32 -5.27
C PHE A 98 3.38 -32.35 -6.61
N HIS A 99 3.08 -31.18 -7.15
CA HIS A 99 2.46 -30.98 -8.46
C HIS A 99 3.36 -30.13 -9.36
N PRO A 100 3.90 -30.70 -10.46
CA PRO A 100 4.84 -29.99 -11.33
C PRO A 100 4.17 -28.96 -12.26
N GLY A 101 2.84 -28.88 -12.26
CA GLY A 101 2.09 -27.96 -13.11
C GLY A 101 1.91 -26.56 -12.52
N GLN A 102 1.67 -25.59 -13.39
CA GLN A 102 1.30 -24.24 -12.94
C GLN A 102 -0.01 -24.25 -12.17
N PRO A 103 -0.07 -23.72 -10.95
CA PRO A 103 -1.26 -23.78 -10.10
C PRO A 103 -2.40 -22.88 -10.62
N PHE A 104 -2.04 -21.77 -11.29
CA PHE A 104 -2.96 -20.79 -11.89
C PHE A 104 -2.18 -19.85 -12.82
N ALA A 105 -2.90 -19.09 -13.66
CA ALA A 105 -2.28 -18.10 -14.53
C ALA A 105 -1.74 -16.88 -13.72
N PRO A 106 -0.55 -16.33 -14.03
CA PRO A 106 0.01 -15.16 -13.32
C PRO A 106 -0.93 -13.96 -13.24
N SER A 107 -1.78 -13.76 -14.25
CA SER A 107 -2.78 -12.68 -14.28
C SER A 107 -3.79 -12.74 -13.12
N LEU A 108 -4.03 -13.92 -12.53
CA LEU A 108 -4.90 -14.06 -11.36
C LEU A 108 -4.34 -13.42 -10.09
N MET A 109 -3.02 -13.18 -10.01
CA MET A 109 -2.40 -12.46 -8.90
C MET A 109 -2.99 -11.04 -8.74
N VAL A 110 -3.39 -10.40 -9.83
CA VAL A 110 -4.08 -9.10 -9.78
C VAL A 110 -5.46 -9.23 -9.12
N GLU A 111 -6.20 -10.29 -9.47
CA GLU A 111 -7.51 -10.55 -8.88
C GLU A 111 -7.41 -10.96 -7.40
N PHE A 112 -6.36 -11.67 -7.02
CA PHE A 112 -6.10 -11.98 -5.60
C PHE A 112 -5.88 -10.70 -4.80
N ARG A 113 -5.06 -9.75 -5.29
CA ARG A 113 -4.84 -8.46 -4.63
C ARG A 113 -6.10 -7.59 -4.54
N LYS A 114 -7.02 -7.70 -5.48
CA LYS A 114 -8.31 -7.00 -5.41
C LYS A 114 -9.27 -7.62 -4.39
N ARG A 115 -9.25 -8.95 -4.25
CA ARG A 115 -10.13 -9.68 -3.34
C ARG A 115 -9.61 -9.71 -1.91
N ILE A 116 -8.30 -9.85 -1.75
CA ILE A 116 -7.59 -9.78 -0.48
C ILE A 116 -7.04 -8.35 -0.38
N ASP A 117 -7.97 -7.41 -0.20
CA ASP A 117 -7.68 -6.00 -0.10
C ASP A 117 -7.07 -5.62 1.26
N MET A 118 -6.72 -4.35 1.45
CA MET A 118 -6.15 -3.84 2.69
C MET A 118 -7.04 -4.16 3.89
N VAL A 119 -8.36 -4.04 3.77
CA VAL A 119 -9.31 -4.29 4.86
C VAL A 119 -9.28 -5.76 5.28
N GLU A 120 -9.24 -6.67 4.31
CA GLU A 120 -9.16 -8.10 4.60
C GLU A 120 -7.82 -8.48 5.22
N ILE A 121 -6.73 -7.89 4.75
CA ILE A 121 -5.40 -8.13 5.32
C ILE A 121 -5.34 -7.64 6.78
N GLN A 122 -5.95 -6.49 7.10
CA GLN A 122 -6.04 -6.03 8.50
C GLN A 122 -6.81 -7.02 9.39
N LYS A 123 -7.91 -7.60 8.89
CA LYS A 123 -8.63 -8.66 9.62
C LYS A 123 -7.80 -9.93 9.79
N ILE A 124 -6.96 -10.26 8.81
CA ILE A 124 -6.01 -11.38 8.92
C ILE A 124 -5.00 -11.09 10.02
N ILE A 125 -4.45 -9.87 10.07
CA ILE A 125 -3.53 -9.44 11.14
C ILE A 125 -4.21 -9.55 12.51
N ASP A 126 -5.46 -9.08 12.63
CA ASP A 126 -6.21 -9.19 13.89
C ASP A 126 -6.46 -10.66 14.30
N THR A 127 -6.76 -11.54 13.34
CA THR A 127 -6.94 -12.97 13.61
C THR A 127 -5.64 -13.63 14.07
N VAL A 128 -4.52 -13.31 13.43
CA VAL A 128 -3.19 -13.79 13.83
C VAL A 128 -2.81 -13.30 15.24
N ASP A 129 -3.13 -12.04 15.58
CA ASP A 129 -2.88 -11.49 16.91
C ASP A 129 -3.77 -12.13 17.98
N GLN A 130 -5.06 -12.30 17.71
CA GLN A 130 -6.00 -12.97 18.61
C GLN A 130 -5.57 -14.41 18.93
N GLU A 131 -5.15 -15.16 17.89
CA GLU A 131 -4.64 -16.52 18.07
C GLU A 131 -3.42 -16.57 18.99
N SER A 132 -2.55 -15.54 18.93
CA SER A 132 -1.37 -15.46 19.79
C SER A 132 -1.66 -15.16 21.26
N ARG A 133 -2.84 -14.64 21.55
CA ARG A 133 -3.27 -14.21 22.87
C ARG A 133 -4.28 -15.14 23.54
N LYS A 134 -4.58 -16.29 22.92
CA LYS A 134 -5.52 -17.26 23.51
C LYS A 134 -5.11 -17.75 24.91
N ASP A 135 -3.81 -17.78 25.14
CA ASP A 135 -3.24 -18.21 26.41
C ASP A 135 -3.05 -17.05 27.41
N ASP A 136 -3.37 -15.81 27.01
CA ASP A 136 -3.30 -14.67 27.92
C ASP A 136 -4.42 -14.77 28.97
N PRO A 137 -4.14 -14.47 30.26
CA PRO A 137 -5.16 -14.52 31.31
C PRO A 137 -6.30 -13.54 31.01
N PRO A 138 -7.56 -13.90 31.32
CA PRO A 138 -8.70 -13.03 31.12
C PRO A 138 -8.49 -11.69 31.83
N SER A 139 -8.75 -10.60 31.13
CA SER A 139 -8.63 -9.25 31.68
C SER A 139 -9.82 -8.94 32.60
N ASP A 140 -9.57 -8.42 33.82
CA ASP A 140 -10.58 -7.65 34.52
C ASP A 140 -10.86 -6.36 33.72
N ASP A 141 -12.11 -6.20 33.25
CA ASP A 141 -12.55 -5.17 32.31
C ASP A 141 -12.45 -3.71 32.81
N LYS A 142 -11.82 -3.46 33.97
CA LYS A 142 -11.83 -2.16 34.66
C LYS A 142 -10.49 -1.40 34.64
N GLU A 143 -9.38 -2.01 34.33
CA GLU A 143 -8.07 -1.36 34.36
C GLU A 143 -7.46 -1.20 32.97
N ASN A 144 -6.87 -0.03 32.73
CA ASN A 144 -6.07 0.21 31.52
C ASN A 144 -4.88 -0.75 31.47
N ARG A 145 -4.58 -1.29 30.29
CA ARG A 145 -3.63 -2.38 30.16
C ARG A 145 -2.81 -2.28 28.89
N GLY A 146 -1.54 -2.60 29.02
CA GLY A 146 -0.61 -2.63 27.87
C GLY A 146 -0.12 -1.28 27.41
N THR A 147 0.82 -1.33 26.51
CA THR A 147 1.46 -0.14 25.90
C THR A 147 1.14 -0.09 24.42
N LEU A 148 0.62 1.07 23.99
CA LEU A 148 0.35 1.38 22.60
C LEU A 148 1.46 2.27 22.07
N MET A 149 2.21 1.83 21.07
CA MET A 149 3.16 2.68 20.34
C MET A 149 2.48 3.19 19.06
N ILE A 150 2.65 4.48 18.76
CA ILE A 150 2.13 5.08 17.51
C ILE A 150 3.27 5.81 16.82
N ASP A 151 3.43 5.54 15.54
CA ASP A 151 4.40 6.23 14.69
C ASP A 151 3.94 6.22 13.24
N GLU A 152 4.62 6.95 12.38
CA GLU A 152 4.31 7.04 10.97
C GLU A 152 5.50 6.58 10.11
N THR A 153 5.15 6.04 8.96
CA THR A 153 6.13 5.74 7.92
C THR A 153 5.59 6.14 6.55
N CYS A 154 6.50 6.32 5.61
CA CYS A 154 6.17 6.59 4.21
C CYS A 154 6.48 5.38 3.35
N ALA A 155 5.59 5.09 2.40
CA ALA A 155 5.73 4.06 1.40
C ALA A 155 5.80 4.71 0.01
N PRO A 156 7.02 4.90 -0.56
CA PRO A 156 7.23 5.59 -1.83
C PRO A 156 6.57 4.88 -3.00
N ALA A 157 5.82 5.64 -3.81
CA ALA A 157 5.28 5.15 -5.06
C ALA A 157 6.39 5.03 -6.12
N ASP A 158 6.27 4.02 -7.00
CA ASP A 158 7.16 3.89 -8.17
C ASP A 158 6.79 4.92 -9.25
N ILE A 159 7.15 6.18 -9.01
CA ILE A 159 6.92 7.30 -9.91
C ILE A 159 8.23 8.05 -10.14
N ARG A 160 8.55 8.30 -11.41
CA ARG A 160 9.62 9.24 -11.74
C ARG A 160 9.23 10.63 -11.26
N TYR A 161 10.16 11.38 -10.65
CA TYR A 161 9.90 12.76 -10.21
C TYR A 161 9.28 13.57 -11.35
N PRO A 162 8.10 14.17 -11.15
CA PRO A 162 7.31 14.77 -12.22
C PRO A 162 7.86 16.13 -12.62
N ALA A 163 8.31 16.26 -13.87
CA ALA A 163 8.48 17.55 -14.51
C ALA A 163 7.21 17.92 -15.27
N ASP A 164 6.67 19.12 -15.05
CA ASP A 164 5.41 19.59 -15.67
C ASP A 164 5.42 19.43 -17.20
N LEU A 165 6.54 19.75 -17.83
CA LEU A 165 6.72 19.59 -19.28
C LEU A 165 6.64 18.13 -19.71
N GLY A 166 7.22 17.20 -18.92
CA GLY A 166 7.18 15.75 -19.16
C GLY A 166 5.77 15.20 -19.04
N LEU A 167 5.04 15.59 -17.98
CA LEU A 167 3.64 15.18 -17.77
C LEU A 167 2.72 15.66 -18.89
N LEU A 168 2.87 16.90 -19.33
CA LEU A 168 2.10 17.43 -20.46
C LEU A 168 2.41 16.70 -21.76
N ASN A 169 3.68 16.36 -22.01
CA ASN A 169 4.05 15.58 -23.18
C ASN A 169 3.46 14.17 -23.13
N GLU A 170 3.51 13.49 -21.96
CA GLU A 170 2.88 12.17 -21.77
C GLU A 170 1.37 12.25 -22.00
N GLY A 171 0.70 13.24 -21.41
CA GLY A 171 -0.73 13.47 -21.60
C GLY A 171 -1.10 13.66 -23.06
N ARG A 172 -0.34 14.49 -23.79
CA ARG A 172 -0.52 14.69 -25.23
C ARG A 172 -0.39 13.36 -26.00
N GLU A 173 0.64 12.56 -25.71
CA GLU A 173 0.84 11.27 -26.39
C GLU A 173 -0.31 10.29 -26.13
N LYS A 174 -0.89 10.32 -24.92
CA LYS A 174 -2.11 9.55 -24.61
C LYS A 174 -3.33 10.06 -25.39
N LEU A 175 -3.53 11.38 -25.49
CA LEU A 175 -4.61 11.96 -26.28
C LEU A 175 -4.48 11.59 -27.76
N GLU A 176 -3.27 11.62 -28.32
CA GLU A 176 -3.02 11.17 -29.71
C GLU A 176 -3.42 9.70 -29.92
N GLY A 177 -3.09 8.82 -28.99
CA GLY A 177 -3.51 7.40 -29.04
C GLY A 177 -5.01 7.20 -28.86
N ILE A 178 -5.68 8.10 -28.12
CA ILE A 178 -7.15 8.09 -27.98
C ILE A 178 -7.80 8.57 -29.28
N ILE A 179 -7.26 9.63 -29.91
CA ILE A 179 -7.74 10.11 -31.22
C ILE A 179 -7.62 9.01 -32.27
N ASP A 180 -6.48 8.30 -32.33
CA ASP A 180 -6.29 7.19 -33.24
C ASP A 180 -7.37 6.11 -33.04
N ALA A 181 -7.63 5.71 -31.79
CA ALA A 181 -8.63 4.70 -31.49
C ALA A 181 -10.07 5.12 -31.80
N LEU A 182 -10.41 6.37 -31.54
CA LEU A 182 -11.72 6.91 -31.91
C LEU A 182 -11.89 6.99 -33.42
N TRP A 183 -10.83 7.38 -34.14
CA TRP A 183 -10.81 7.49 -35.58
C TRP A 183 -10.90 6.15 -36.29
N GLU A 184 -10.14 5.13 -35.87
CA GLU A 184 -10.21 3.76 -36.41
C GLU A 184 -11.65 3.21 -36.41
N ASN A 185 -12.45 3.61 -35.42
CA ASN A 185 -13.83 3.20 -35.28
C ASN A 185 -14.84 4.09 -36.05
N HIS A 186 -14.42 5.29 -36.47
CA HIS A 186 -15.28 6.23 -37.20
C HIS A 186 -15.35 5.95 -38.72
N GLY A 187 -14.23 5.51 -39.30
CA GLY A 187 -14.16 4.92 -40.65
C GLY A 187 -14.44 5.85 -41.86
N GLN A 188 -14.76 7.13 -41.67
CA GLN A 188 -15.13 8.05 -42.73
C GLN A 188 -14.34 9.38 -42.69
N GLY A 189 -13.83 9.82 -43.86
CA GLY A 189 -13.21 11.14 -44.00
C GLY A 189 -11.67 11.17 -43.84
N VAL A 190 -11.11 12.33 -43.49
CA VAL A 190 -9.67 12.54 -43.32
C VAL A 190 -9.31 12.54 -41.85
N GLN A 191 -8.34 11.70 -41.45
CA GLN A 191 -7.86 11.63 -40.08
C GLN A 191 -7.44 13.00 -39.53
N PRO A 192 -7.87 13.41 -38.34
CA PRO A 192 -7.51 14.68 -37.73
C PRO A 192 -5.99 14.84 -37.56
N ARG A 193 -5.45 16.00 -37.91
CA ARG A 193 -4.02 16.29 -37.72
C ARG A 193 -3.70 16.56 -36.25
N THR A 194 -2.89 15.71 -35.63
CA THR A 194 -2.45 15.82 -34.22
C THR A 194 -1.12 16.56 -34.06
N TYR A 195 -0.40 16.83 -35.14
CA TYR A 195 0.93 17.49 -35.15
C TYR A 195 2.00 16.81 -34.29
N ARG A 196 1.84 15.50 -33.99
CA ARG A 196 2.67 14.72 -33.09
C ARG A 196 4.17 14.83 -33.30
N LYS A 197 4.63 14.83 -34.56
CA LYS A 197 6.06 15.01 -34.90
C LYS A 197 6.60 16.38 -34.47
N GLN A 198 5.81 17.45 -34.66
CA GLN A 198 6.21 18.81 -34.29
C GLN A 198 6.21 18.99 -32.77
N ALA A 199 5.19 18.45 -32.08
CA ALA A 199 5.05 18.49 -30.63
C ALA A 199 6.19 17.74 -29.94
N ARG A 200 6.52 16.54 -30.42
CA ARG A 200 7.66 15.75 -29.93
C ARG A 200 9.01 16.46 -30.18
N LYS A 201 9.22 17.04 -31.37
CA LYS A 201 10.44 17.80 -31.65
C LYS A 201 10.58 19.01 -30.72
N ALA A 202 9.46 19.71 -30.44
CA ALA A 202 9.45 20.86 -29.53
C ALA A 202 9.75 20.45 -28.06
N PHE A 203 9.23 19.33 -27.62
CA PHE A 203 9.53 18.74 -26.30
C PHE A 203 11.00 18.36 -26.19
N LEU A 204 11.51 17.51 -27.11
CA LEU A 204 12.88 17.00 -27.06
C LEU A 204 13.95 18.11 -27.18
N ARG A 205 13.63 19.24 -27.81
CA ARG A 205 14.55 20.39 -27.90
C ARG A 205 14.90 20.93 -26.52
N VAL A 206 13.95 20.92 -25.57
CA VAL A 206 14.15 21.40 -24.20
C VAL A 206 14.66 20.27 -23.31
N GLU A 207 14.04 19.11 -23.36
CA GLU A 207 14.37 17.96 -22.50
C GLU A 207 15.84 17.52 -22.63
N LYS A 208 16.43 17.62 -23.80
CA LYS A 208 17.84 17.26 -24.06
C LYS A 208 18.85 18.29 -23.58
N GLN A 209 18.41 19.47 -23.12
CA GLN A 209 19.32 20.48 -22.58
C GLN A 209 19.78 20.12 -21.18
N ARG A 210 21.05 20.29 -20.90
CA ARG A 210 21.61 20.06 -19.55
C ARG A 210 21.11 21.08 -18.51
N LYS A 211 20.82 22.30 -18.95
CA LYS A 211 20.24 23.38 -18.13
C LYS A 211 18.94 23.84 -18.75
N HIS A 212 17.94 24.05 -17.95
CA HIS A 212 16.61 24.47 -18.36
C HIS A 212 16.33 25.91 -17.88
N PRO A 213 16.66 26.95 -18.69
CA PRO A 213 16.30 28.33 -18.33
C PRO A 213 14.78 28.44 -18.18
N MET A 214 14.32 29.09 -17.10
CA MET A 214 12.89 29.22 -16.75
C MET A 214 12.03 29.72 -17.91
N ASN A 215 12.54 30.72 -18.68
CA ASN A 215 11.83 31.27 -19.82
C ASN A 215 11.68 30.23 -20.96
N ALA A 216 12.71 29.41 -21.23
CA ALA A 216 12.65 28.36 -22.22
C ALA A 216 11.66 27.26 -21.82
N LEU A 217 11.70 26.85 -20.53
CA LEU A 217 10.76 25.88 -19.97
C LEU A 217 9.32 26.36 -20.06
N ARG A 218 9.05 27.60 -19.64
CA ARG A 218 7.73 28.22 -19.75
C ARG A 218 7.22 28.28 -21.19
N LYS A 219 8.08 28.69 -22.14
CA LYS A 219 7.75 28.73 -23.58
C LYS A 219 7.40 27.33 -24.11
N ALA A 220 8.13 26.31 -23.69
CA ALA A 220 7.89 24.92 -24.06
C ALA A 220 6.57 24.40 -23.47
N THR A 221 6.32 24.66 -22.19
CA THR A 221 5.05 24.32 -21.49
C THR A 221 3.86 24.93 -22.20
N GLY A 222 3.93 26.25 -22.53
CA GLY A 222 2.87 26.91 -23.29
C GLY A 222 2.64 26.33 -24.70
N LYS A 223 3.67 25.76 -25.34
CA LYS A 223 3.52 25.02 -26.60
C LYS A 223 2.83 23.69 -26.41
N GLN A 224 3.21 22.90 -25.39
CA GLN A 224 2.57 21.62 -25.10
C GLN A 224 1.10 21.80 -24.69
N LEU A 225 0.78 22.81 -23.90
CA LEU A 225 -0.61 23.18 -23.58
C LEU A 225 -1.45 23.46 -24.83
N ARG A 226 -0.89 24.16 -25.84
CA ARG A 226 -1.61 24.39 -27.10
C ARG A 226 -1.84 23.13 -27.91
N PHE A 227 -0.88 22.19 -27.91
CA PHE A 227 -1.08 20.90 -28.57
C PHE A 227 -2.15 20.07 -27.83
N ALA A 228 -2.04 19.94 -26.50
CA ALA A 228 -3.01 19.20 -25.69
C ALA A 228 -4.44 19.79 -25.82
N ARG A 229 -4.59 21.13 -25.83
CA ARG A 229 -5.88 21.78 -26.06
C ARG A 229 -6.49 21.40 -27.41
N ARG A 230 -5.69 21.36 -28.46
CA ARG A 230 -6.15 20.98 -29.80
C ARG A 230 -6.59 19.51 -29.82
N ASP A 231 -5.79 18.64 -29.23
CA ASP A 231 -6.08 17.21 -29.20
C ASP A 231 -7.35 16.93 -28.38
N LEU A 232 -7.57 17.62 -27.25
CA LEU A 232 -8.81 17.55 -26.48
C LEU A 232 -10.03 18.04 -27.30
N ALA A 233 -9.87 19.13 -28.07
CA ALA A 233 -10.93 19.60 -28.95
C ALA A 233 -11.26 18.60 -30.08
N VAL A 234 -10.26 17.89 -30.60
CA VAL A 234 -10.47 16.81 -31.58
C VAL A 234 -11.22 15.65 -30.95
N VAL A 235 -10.82 15.21 -29.76
CA VAL A 235 -11.52 14.15 -29.00
C VAL A 235 -13.00 14.55 -28.76
N SER A 236 -13.23 15.77 -28.27
CA SER A 236 -14.58 16.27 -28.03
C SER A 236 -15.44 16.23 -29.29
N ARG A 237 -14.91 16.68 -30.43
CA ARG A 237 -15.61 16.66 -31.71
C ARG A 237 -15.96 15.22 -32.14
N LEU A 238 -14.99 14.31 -32.13
CA LEU A 238 -15.21 12.91 -32.50
C LEU A 238 -16.28 12.25 -31.64
N CYS A 239 -16.28 12.54 -30.32
CA CYS A 239 -17.29 12.03 -29.41
C CYS A 239 -18.69 12.60 -29.68
N THR A 240 -18.80 13.86 -30.15
CA THR A 240 -20.09 14.48 -30.47
C THR A 240 -20.67 13.96 -31.79
N GLU A 241 -19.79 13.70 -32.77
CA GLU A 241 -20.20 13.23 -34.10
C GLU A 241 -20.68 11.77 -34.09
N ASP A 242 -20.19 10.91 -33.19
CA ASP A 242 -20.41 9.46 -33.29
C ASP A 242 -20.72 8.74 -31.94
N ALA A 243 -20.94 9.47 -30.85
CA ALA A 243 -21.25 8.92 -29.50
C ALA A 243 -20.27 7.80 -29.03
N THR A 244 -19.00 7.91 -29.32
CA THR A 244 -18.04 6.81 -29.36
C THR A 244 -17.23 6.58 -28.09
N LEU A 245 -17.55 7.23 -26.96
CA LEU A 245 -16.82 6.99 -25.70
C LEU A 245 -16.89 5.53 -25.25
N GLU A 246 -17.99 4.83 -25.55
CA GLU A 246 -18.16 3.40 -25.25
C GLU A 246 -17.18 2.50 -26.02
N ARG A 247 -16.60 2.99 -27.10
CA ARG A 247 -15.59 2.28 -27.91
C ARG A 247 -14.16 2.38 -27.33
N LEU A 248 -13.97 3.25 -26.32
CA LEU A 248 -12.69 3.31 -25.61
C LEU A 248 -12.59 2.17 -24.61
N THR A 249 -11.40 1.54 -24.56
CA THR A 249 -11.12 0.61 -23.47
C THR A 249 -11.20 1.35 -22.13
N PRO A 250 -11.56 0.69 -21.01
CA PRO A 250 -11.61 1.32 -19.69
C PRO A 250 -10.34 2.07 -19.32
N ARG A 251 -9.18 1.58 -19.77
CA ARG A 251 -7.88 2.23 -19.57
C ARG A 251 -7.78 3.55 -20.35
N ARG A 252 -8.15 3.56 -21.64
CA ARG A 252 -8.12 4.77 -22.47
C ARG A 252 -9.13 5.82 -21.99
N TYR A 253 -10.31 5.37 -21.56
CA TYR A 253 -11.31 6.27 -20.97
C TYR A 253 -10.78 6.93 -19.70
N ARG A 254 -10.19 6.16 -18.79
CA ARG A 254 -9.53 6.70 -17.60
C ARG A 254 -8.42 7.68 -17.94
N ASP A 255 -7.55 7.32 -18.90
CA ASP A 255 -6.44 8.17 -19.33
C ASP A 255 -6.96 9.49 -19.93
N LEU A 256 -8.10 9.49 -20.62
CA LEU A 256 -8.77 10.70 -21.11
C LEU A 256 -9.19 11.62 -19.95
N LEU A 257 -9.89 11.08 -18.95
CA LEU A 257 -10.34 11.84 -17.79
C LEU A 257 -9.16 12.45 -17.02
N VAL A 258 -8.15 11.63 -16.71
CA VAL A 258 -6.95 12.09 -15.99
C VAL A 258 -6.19 13.14 -16.79
N THR A 259 -6.04 12.97 -18.10
CA THR A 259 -5.31 13.93 -18.96
C THR A 259 -6.08 15.24 -19.12
N SER A 260 -7.40 15.18 -19.17
CA SER A 260 -8.26 16.39 -19.21
C SER A 260 -8.09 17.23 -17.93
N GLU A 261 -8.10 16.59 -16.77
CA GLU A 261 -7.88 17.26 -15.49
C GLU A 261 -6.42 17.75 -15.36
N LEU A 262 -5.43 16.94 -15.75
CA LEU A 262 -4.05 17.37 -15.81
C LEU A 262 -3.87 18.63 -16.67
N TYR A 263 -4.52 18.68 -17.85
CA TYR A 263 -4.49 19.86 -18.72
C TYR A 263 -5.08 21.09 -18.01
N ARG A 264 -6.22 20.93 -17.30
CA ARG A 264 -6.85 22.02 -16.54
C ARG A 264 -5.90 22.57 -15.48
N GLN A 265 -5.31 21.70 -14.68
CA GLN A 265 -4.37 22.05 -13.60
C GLN A 265 -3.11 22.74 -14.14
N GLN A 266 -2.53 22.18 -15.19
CA GLN A 266 -1.32 22.74 -15.82
C GLN A 266 -1.57 24.09 -16.51
N LEU A 267 -2.77 24.29 -17.08
CA LEU A 267 -3.17 25.59 -17.65
C LEU A 267 -3.37 26.64 -16.56
N GLU A 268 -3.98 26.27 -15.42
CA GLU A 268 -4.16 27.13 -14.26
C GLU A 268 -2.81 27.58 -13.69
N MET A 269 -1.90 26.63 -13.41
CA MET A 269 -0.54 26.92 -12.94
C MET A 269 0.25 27.78 -13.95
N TYR A 270 0.10 27.53 -15.25
CA TYR A 270 0.74 28.33 -16.28
C TYR A 270 0.25 29.77 -16.31
N LYS A 271 -1.08 30.01 -16.15
CA LYS A 271 -1.69 31.34 -16.13
C LYS A 271 -1.34 32.10 -14.85
N SER A 272 -1.48 31.46 -13.69
CA SER A 272 -1.21 32.05 -12.38
C SER A 272 0.28 32.22 -12.06
N ARG A 273 1.18 31.65 -12.87
CA ARG A 273 2.62 31.55 -12.59
C ARG A 273 2.93 30.85 -11.26
N SER A 274 2.04 29.99 -10.83
CA SER A 274 2.18 29.15 -9.63
C SER A 274 2.69 27.76 -10.01
N HIS A 275 3.38 27.10 -9.09
CA HIS A 275 3.69 25.67 -9.16
C HIS A 275 2.80 24.84 -8.24
N ARG A 276 1.76 25.46 -7.66
CA ARG A 276 0.83 24.82 -6.72
C ARG A 276 -0.58 24.88 -7.27
N VAL A 277 -1.28 23.78 -7.12
CA VAL A 277 -2.70 23.59 -7.39
C VAL A 277 -3.19 22.49 -6.48
N ASP A 278 -4.42 22.57 -6.03
CA ASP A 278 -5.03 21.55 -5.18
C ASP A 278 -5.14 20.24 -5.95
N ASP A 279 -5.00 19.11 -5.25
CA ASP A 279 -5.06 17.76 -5.80
C ASP A 279 -4.16 17.53 -7.02
N ARG A 280 -2.97 18.16 -7.02
CA ARG A 280 -2.04 18.14 -8.16
C ARG A 280 -1.74 16.73 -8.63
N ILE A 281 -2.05 16.46 -9.90
CA ILE A 281 -1.68 15.20 -10.58
C ILE A 281 -0.18 15.22 -10.89
N VAL A 282 0.54 14.22 -10.40
CA VAL A 282 1.98 14.02 -10.59
C VAL A 282 2.30 12.81 -11.45
N SER A 283 1.30 11.96 -11.72
CA SER A 283 1.43 10.81 -12.61
C SER A 283 0.09 10.48 -13.26
N ILE A 284 0.07 10.29 -14.56
CA ILE A 284 -1.15 9.87 -15.29
C ILE A 284 -1.47 8.41 -14.96
N ALA A 285 -0.44 7.59 -14.80
CA ALA A 285 -0.61 6.17 -14.44
C ALA A 285 -1.12 5.98 -13.00
N GLN A 286 -0.73 6.87 -12.09
CA GLN A 286 -1.06 6.83 -10.67
C GLN A 286 -1.64 8.18 -10.20
N PRO A 287 -2.85 8.56 -10.67
CA PRO A 287 -3.43 9.89 -10.42
C PRO A 287 -3.87 10.11 -8.96
N HIS A 288 -3.83 9.09 -8.13
CA HIS A 288 -4.14 9.16 -6.69
C HIS A 288 -2.94 9.62 -5.85
N VAL A 289 -1.71 9.54 -6.38
CA VAL A 289 -0.51 9.97 -5.65
C VAL A 289 -0.41 11.49 -5.67
N ARG A 290 -0.13 12.07 -4.50
CA ARG A 290 0.01 13.53 -4.31
C ARG A 290 1.43 13.88 -3.86
N PRO A 291 1.91 15.08 -4.20
CA PRO A 291 3.16 15.58 -3.64
C PRO A 291 2.94 15.97 -2.18
N MET A 292 3.63 15.34 -1.26
CA MET A 292 3.61 15.66 0.17
C MET A 292 4.86 16.46 0.54
N VAL A 293 4.65 17.60 1.22
CA VAL A 293 5.74 18.40 1.77
C VAL A 293 5.98 17.92 3.20
N LEU A 294 7.00 17.11 3.40
CA LEU A 294 7.46 16.75 4.74
C LEU A 294 8.37 17.86 5.24
N GLY A 295 7.96 18.62 6.22
CA GLY A 295 8.56 19.81 6.82
C GLY A 295 10.08 19.94 6.99
N LYS A 296 10.87 19.21 6.23
CA LYS A 296 12.33 19.30 6.16
C LYS A 296 12.73 20.39 5.18
N ALA A 297 13.47 21.37 5.63
CA ALA A 297 13.86 22.58 4.92
C ALA A 297 14.62 22.39 3.58
N ALA A 298 14.92 21.17 3.18
CA ALA A 298 15.69 20.84 1.98
C ALA A 298 15.13 19.67 1.15
N ALA A 299 13.92 19.16 1.46
CA ALA A 299 13.36 18.03 0.75
C ALA A 299 12.41 18.52 -0.34
N ASP A 300 12.67 18.12 -1.58
CA ASP A 300 11.67 18.07 -2.64
C ASP A 300 10.45 17.30 -2.15
N ALA A 301 9.26 17.64 -2.66
CA ALA A 301 8.03 16.95 -2.29
C ALA A 301 8.17 15.44 -2.50
N GLU A 302 7.86 14.65 -1.48
CA GLU A 302 7.86 13.19 -1.56
C GLU A 302 6.55 12.69 -2.18
N LEU A 303 6.61 11.61 -2.96
CA LEU A 303 5.49 11.01 -3.68
C LEU A 303 5.14 9.66 -3.07
N ASP A 304 4.70 9.70 -1.83
CA ASP A 304 4.58 8.54 -0.96
C ASP A 304 3.13 8.33 -0.50
N ALA A 305 2.80 7.10 -0.11
CA ALA A 305 1.69 6.89 0.80
C ALA A 305 2.15 7.15 2.24
N LYS A 306 1.41 7.96 2.98
CA LYS A 306 1.60 8.19 4.41
C LYS A 306 0.84 7.13 5.19
N VAL A 307 1.52 6.44 6.08
CA VAL A 307 0.99 5.28 6.82
C VAL A 307 1.16 5.52 8.32
N ALA A 308 0.06 5.78 9.02
CA ALA A 308 0.03 5.76 10.47
C ALA A 308 -0.07 4.31 10.96
N VAL A 309 0.82 3.94 11.84
CA VAL A 309 0.98 2.56 12.34
C VAL A 309 0.92 2.54 13.84
N ASN A 310 0.23 1.58 14.40
CA ASN A 310 0.37 1.26 15.80
C ASN A 310 1.13 -0.05 16.01
N ARG A 311 1.72 -0.19 17.19
CA ARG A 311 2.31 -1.43 17.69
C ARG A 311 1.82 -1.71 19.09
N VAL A 312 1.30 -2.92 19.30
CA VAL A 312 0.91 -3.44 20.60
C VAL A 312 1.59 -4.79 20.79
N GLY A 313 2.51 -4.88 21.76
CA GLY A 313 3.40 -6.03 21.84
C GLY A 313 4.25 -6.15 20.58
N ASP A 314 4.13 -7.30 19.90
CA ASP A 314 4.82 -7.53 18.62
C ASP A 314 3.94 -7.31 17.38
N CYS A 315 2.66 -6.97 17.57
CA CYS A 315 1.72 -6.78 16.48
C CYS A 315 1.71 -5.35 15.95
N LEU A 316 1.99 -5.18 14.66
CA LEU A 316 1.91 -3.93 13.92
C LEU A 316 0.59 -3.85 13.14
N ARG A 317 -0.09 -2.71 13.20
CA ARG A 317 -1.32 -2.45 12.44
C ARG A 317 -1.26 -1.12 11.73
N ILE A 318 -1.81 -1.08 10.53
CA ILE A 318 -2.06 0.17 9.83
C ILE A 318 -3.32 0.79 10.41
N GLU A 319 -3.22 1.98 10.97
CA GLU A 319 -4.36 2.74 11.47
C GLU A 319 -4.97 3.61 10.39
N THR A 320 -4.12 4.29 9.62
CA THR A 320 -4.54 5.13 8.50
C THR A 320 -3.50 5.02 7.39
N LEU A 321 -3.97 4.85 6.16
CA LEU A 321 -3.16 4.91 4.96
C LEU A 321 -3.76 5.95 4.02
N SER A 322 -2.98 6.94 3.65
CA SER A 322 -3.42 8.00 2.75
C SER A 322 -2.35 8.36 1.74
N TRP A 323 -2.80 8.65 0.52
CA TRP A 323 -1.98 9.23 -0.54
C TRP A 323 -1.98 10.76 -0.51
N ASP A 324 -2.77 11.35 0.40
CA ASP A 324 -2.80 12.76 0.74
C ASP A 324 -2.19 12.97 2.12
N SER A 325 -1.64 14.15 2.35
CA SER A 325 -1.13 14.51 3.68
C SER A 325 -2.28 14.59 4.69
N PHE A 326 -2.11 13.98 5.85
CA PHE A 326 -3.03 14.13 6.98
C PHE A 326 -2.28 14.60 8.22
N ASN A 327 -3.05 15.14 9.17
CA ASN A 327 -2.48 15.64 10.40
C ASN A 327 -2.33 14.49 11.41
N GLU A 328 -1.10 14.14 11.73
CA GLU A 328 -0.75 13.06 12.68
C GLU A 328 -1.44 13.21 14.04
N ARG A 329 -1.58 14.43 14.53
CA ARG A 329 -2.20 14.71 15.85
C ARG A 329 -3.62 14.18 15.96
N THR A 330 -4.35 14.13 14.84
CA THR A 330 -5.75 13.70 14.83
C THR A 330 -5.91 12.19 14.89
N GLU A 331 -4.84 11.43 14.62
CA GLU A 331 -4.88 9.96 14.60
C GLU A 331 -4.89 9.33 15.99
N LEU A 332 -4.47 10.05 17.04
CA LEU A 332 -4.39 9.48 18.40
C LEU A 332 -5.75 8.99 18.93
N ILE A 333 -6.76 9.85 18.84
CA ILE A 333 -8.09 9.55 19.41
C ILE A 333 -8.76 8.37 18.72
N PRO A 334 -8.85 8.34 17.37
CA PRO A 334 -9.37 7.16 16.67
C PRO A 334 -8.60 5.88 16.98
N THR A 335 -7.27 5.96 17.16
CA THR A 335 -6.44 4.81 17.48
C THR A 335 -6.70 4.29 18.90
N LEU A 336 -6.92 5.17 19.89
CA LEU A 336 -7.33 4.79 21.23
C LEU A 336 -8.68 4.07 21.25
N GLU A 337 -9.66 4.56 20.49
CA GLU A 337 -10.97 3.92 20.38
C GLU A 337 -10.89 2.54 19.71
N ARG A 338 -10.09 2.40 18.65
CA ARG A 338 -9.85 1.09 18.03
C ARG A 338 -9.09 0.13 18.96
N TYR A 339 -8.17 0.66 19.78
CA TYR A 339 -7.52 -0.14 20.83
C TYR A 339 -8.56 -0.69 21.80
N ARG A 340 -9.42 0.19 22.33
CA ARG A 340 -10.52 -0.21 23.25
C ARG A 340 -11.46 -1.25 22.64
N GLN A 341 -11.83 -1.07 21.37
CA GLN A 341 -12.69 -2.04 20.65
C GLN A 341 -12.05 -3.42 20.53
N ARG A 342 -10.70 -3.48 20.35
CA ARG A 342 -9.97 -4.74 20.18
C ARG A 342 -9.66 -5.44 21.51
N TYR A 343 -9.39 -4.68 22.55
CA TYR A 343 -8.85 -5.20 23.81
C TYR A 343 -9.81 -5.06 25.01
N GLY A 344 -10.97 -4.42 24.83
CA GLY A 344 -11.96 -4.20 25.89
C GLY A 344 -11.61 -3.05 26.86
N CYS A 345 -10.37 -2.57 26.89
CA CYS A 345 -9.87 -1.52 27.76
C CYS A 345 -9.01 -0.51 27.01
N TYR A 346 -8.71 0.65 27.62
CA TYR A 346 -7.71 1.57 27.09
C TYR A 346 -6.29 1.10 27.43
N PRO A 347 -5.25 1.58 26.69
CA PRO A 347 -3.87 1.29 27.07
C PRO A 347 -3.48 2.04 28.35
N GLU A 348 -2.59 1.47 29.15
CA GLU A 348 -1.97 2.16 30.31
C GLU A 348 -1.11 3.34 29.83
N ALA A 349 -0.36 3.12 28.76
CA ALA A 349 0.53 4.14 28.18
C ALA A 349 0.47 4.17 26.65
N VAL A 350 0.59 5.39 26.11
CA VAL A 350 0.82 5.63 24.70
C VAL A 350 2.20 6.23 24.51
N LEU A 351 3.02 5.55 23.69
CA LEU A 351 4.33 6.03 23.26
C LEU A 351 4.21 6.61 21.84
N ALA A 352 4.35 7.92 21.73
CA ALA A 352 4.17 8.64 20.47
C ALA A 352 5.13 9.84 20.38
N ASP A 353 5.34 10.37 19.18
CA ASP A 353 6.17 11.56 18.99
C ASP A 353 5.52 12.79 19.63
N LYS A 354 6.34 13.82 19.90
CA LYS A 354 5.92 15.09 20.51
C LYS A 354 4.78 15.78 19.75
N ILE A 355 4.65 15.52 18.46
CA ILE A 355 3.58 16.07 17.63
C ILE A 355 2.18 15.66 18.12
N TYR A 356 2.05 14.49 18.73
CA TYR A 356 0.78 13.99 19.29
C TYR A 356 0.38 14.70 20.61
N ARG A 357 1.27 15.46 21.24
CA ARG A 357 1.01 16.14 22.53
C ARG A 357 0.24 17.47 22.36
N SER A 358 -0.90 17.44 21.72
CA SER A 358 -1.84 18.55 21.70
C SER A 358 -2.60 18.65 23.03
N ARG A 359 -3.11 19.86 23.35
CA ARG A 359 -3.94 20.05 24.56
C ARG A 359 -5.16 19.13 24.56
N THR A 360 -5.79 18.95 23.41
CA THR A 360 -6.94 18.05 23.23
C THR A 360 -6.58 16.61 23.52
N ASN A 361 -5.49 16.10 22.94
CA ASN A 361 -5.06 14.73 23.15
C ASN A 361 -4.68 14.47 24.61
N LEU A 362 -4.00 15.42 25.25
CA LEU A 362 -3.66 15.34 26.67
C LEU A 362 -4.89 15.32 27.58
N ALA A 363 -5.92 16.08 27.25
CA ALA A 363 -7.17 16.11 28.02
C ALA A 363 -7.89 14.75 27.93
N ILE A 364 -8.01 14.19 26.73
CA ILE A 364 -8.67 12.89 26.49
C ILE A 364 -7.87 11.75 27.14
N CYS A 365 -6.54 11.73 26.99
CA CYS A 365 -5.71 10.75 27.68
C CYS A 365 -5.89 10.81 29.20
N LYS A 366 -5.96 12.00 29.77
CA LYS A 366 -6.19 12.20 31.21
C LYS A 366 -7.58 11.71 31.64
N GLU A 367 -8.62 11.99 30.85
CA GLU A 367 -9.99 11.55 31.09
C GLU A 367 -10.09 10.01 31.19
N HIS A 368 -9.39 9.32 30.30
CA HIS A 368 -9.37 7.85 30.27
C HIS A 368 -8.24 7.21 31.09
N GLY A 369 -7.51 7.98 31.88
CA GLY A 369 -6.41 7.45 32.70
C GLY A 369 -5.22 6.94 31.90
N VAL A 370 -5.05 7.38 30.65
CA VAL A 370 -3.97 6.94 29.75
C VAL A 370 -2.76 7.86 29.90
N ARG A 371 -1.59 7.31 30.09
CA ARG A 371 -0.34 8.05 30.13
C ARG A 371 0.19 8.29 28.70
N LEU A 372 0.28 9.56 28.27
CA LEU A 372 0.91 9.91 26.98
C LEU A 372 2.38 10.27 27.20
N SER A 373 3.30 9.59 26.48
CA SER A 373 4.76 9.78 26.57
C SER A 373 5.21 11.24 26.29
N GLY A 374 6.40 11.56 26.74
CA GLY A 374 7.07 12.84 26.53
C GLY A 374 6.96 13.83 27.71
N PRO A 375 7.68 14.94 27.68
CA PRO A 375 7.80 15.87 28.79
C PRO A 375 6.47 16.56 29.10
N ARG A 376 6.22 16.86 30.38
CA ARG A 376 5.05 17.66 30.81
C ARG A 376 5.09 19.05 30.17
N LEU A 377 3.91 19.55 29.80
CA LEU A 377 3.78 20.92 29.32
C LEU A 377 3.88 21.89 30.51
N GLY A 378 4.63 22.98 30.35
CA GLY A 378 4.78 24.04 31.34
C GLY A 378 6.13 24.03 32.07
N ARG A 379 6.22 24.80 33.17
CA ARG A 379 7.45 24.96 33.96
C ARG A 379 7.78 23.63 34.70
N PRO A 380 9.07 23.16 34.72
CA PRO A 380 9.47 21.97 35.44
C PRO A 380 9.09 22.01 36.92
N GLY A 381 8.41 20.97 37.39
CA GLY A 381 8.04 20.80 38.79
C GLY A 381 9.04 19.98 39.58
N PRO A 382 8.78 19.67 40.86
CA PRO A 382 9.65 18.87 41.74
C PRO A 382 9.95 17.45 41.20
N SER A 383 9.07 16.85 40.39
CA SER A 383 9.23 15.54 39.76
C SER A 383 10.02 15.54 38.45
N ALA A 384 10.56 16.67 38.02
CA ALA A 384 11.18 16.85 36.70
C ALA A 384 12.30 15.83 36.39
N GLN A 385 13.05 15.36 37.39
CA GLN A 385 14.09 14.37 37.18
C GLN A 385 13.54 12.96 36.92
N ALA A 386 12.51 12.56 37.66
CA ALA A 386 11.81 11.30 37.43
C ALA A 386 11.08 11.31 36.08
N ASP A 387 10.40 12.41 35.75
CA ASP A 387 9.73 12.60 34.47
C ASP A 387 10.71 12.51 33.28
N ARG A 388 11.94 13.04 33.41
CA ARG A 388 12.99 12.92 32.37
C ARG A 388 13.47 11.46 32.19
N LYS A 389 13.65 10.71 33.29
CA LYS A 389 14.03 9.28 33.19
C LYS A 389 12.95 8.47 32.47
N THR A 390 11.68 8.70 32.85
CA THR A 390 10.54 8.03 32.18
C THR A 390 10.47 8.43 30.71
N ALA A 391 10.62 9.71 30.37
CA ALA A 391 10.62 10.16 28.97
C ALA A 391 11.77 9.53 28.16
N HIS A 392 12.95 9.37 28.73
CA HIS A 392 14.07 8.70 28.06
C HIS A 392 13.81 7.21 27.83
N SER A 393 13.23 6.54 28.84
CA SER A 393 12.81 5.14 28.70
C SER A 393 11.72 4.98 27.62
N ASP A 394 10.74 5.89 27.60
CA ASP A 394 9.68 5.91 26.58
C ASP A 394 10.23 6.13 25.16
N ASP A 395 11.18 7.05 24.99
CA ASP A 395 11.84 7.31 23.71
C ASP A 395 12.63 6.07 23.24
N ALA A 396 13.35 5.41 24.15
CA ALA A 396 14.08 4.17 23.84
C ALA A 396 13.11 3.04 23.44
N ALA A 397 11.98 2.88 24.13
CA ALA A 397 10.95 1.89 23.81
C ALA A 397 10.27 2.21 22.48
N ARG A 398 9.97 3.51 22.18
CA ARG A 398 9.38 3.94 20.92
C ARG A 398 10.24 3.61 19.71
N ASN A 399 11.57 3.67 19.83
CA ASN A 399 12.49 3.26 18.76
C ASN A 399 12.27 1.81 18.30
N GLY A 400 11.61 0.99 19.14
CA GLY A 400 11.21 -0.36 18.80
C GLY A 400 10.24 -0.45 17.62
N ILE A 401 9.45 0.61 17.32
CA ILE A 401 8.56 0.62 16.14
C ILE A 401 9.29 0.98 14.84
N GLU A 402 10.40 1.72 14.91
CA GLU A 402 11.19 2.13 13.75
C GLU A 402 11.95 0.96 13.12
N SER A 403 12.40 -0.01 13.93
CA SER A 403 13.13 -1.19 13.47
C SER A 403 12.33 -2.04 12.46
N PRO A 404 11.05 -2.41 12.70
CA PRO A 404 10.19 -3.03 11.70
C PRO A 404 10.05 -2.23 10.40
N PHE A 405 9.94 -0.90 10.47
CA PHE A 405 9.87 -0.08 9.26
C PHE A 405 11.13 -0.20 8.41
N GLY A 406 12.30 -0.18 9.05
CA GLY A 406 13.58 -0.42 8.38
C GLY A 406 13.63 -1.80 7.71
N ILE A 407 13.14 -2.85 8.37
CA ILE A 407 13.05 -4.21 7.81
C ILE A 407 12.06 -4.22 6.63
N GLY A 408 10.88 -3.64 6.78
CA GLY A 408 9.87 -3.54 5.73
C GLY A 408 10.41 -2.88 4.47
N LYS A 409 11.13 -1.76 4.62
CA LYS A 409 11.73 -1.03 3.51
C LYS A 409 12.85 -1.81 2.81
N ARG A 410 13.74 -2.48 3.57
CA ARG A 410 14.87 -3.22 3.01
C ARG A 410 14.48 -4.59 2.45
N SER A 411 13.63 -5.34 3.18
CA SER A 411 13.41 -6.76 2.92
C SER A 411 12.10 -7.05 2.19
N TYR A 412 11.02 -6.28 2.46
CA TYR A 412 9.68 -6.59 1.95
C TYR A 412 9.15 -5.59 0.91
N GLY A 413 9.97 -4.64 0.47
CA GLY A 413 9.61 -3.75 -0.62
C GLY A 413 8.82 -2.50 -0.21
N LEU A 414 8.62 -2.23 1.10
CA LEU A 414 7.95 -1.01 1.58
C LEU A 414 8.67 0.29 1.15
N GLY A 415 9.95 0.19 0.77
CA GLY A 415 10.74 1.31 0.26
C GLY A 415 10.42 1.69 -1.19
N ARG A 416 9.59 0.93 -1.93
CA ARG A 416 9.16 1.25 -3.29
C ARG A 416 7.98 0.40 -3.70
N ILE A 417 6.82 1.01 -3.84
CA ILE A 417 5.56 0.33 -4.17
C ILE A 417 5.39 0.28 -5.68
N MET A 418 5.55 -0.92 -6.26
CA MET A 418 5.50 -1.14 -7.71
C MET A 418 4.07 -1.21 -8.27
N ALA A 419 3.07 -1.50 -7.43
CA ALA A 419 1.67 -1.57 -7.82
C ALA A 419 1.12 -0.19 -8.19
N LYS A 420 0.44 -0.07 -9.34
CA LYS A 420 0.03 1.22 -9.92
C LYS A 420 -1.41 1.61 -9.63
N LEU A 421 -2.30 0.64 -9.34
CA LEU A 421 -3.68 0.95 -8.98
C LEU A 421 -3.75 1.18 -7.47
N ARG A 422 -4.52 2.19 -7.04
CA ARG A 422 -4.67 2.55 -5.63
C ARG A 422 -4.97 1.34 -4.76
N CYS A 423 -6.05 0.60 -5.07
CA CYS A 423 -6.46 -0.56 -4.28
C CYS A 423 -5.36 -1.65 -4.18
N THR A 424 -4.65 -1.93 -5.29
CA THR A 424 -3.58 -2.94 -5.27
C THR A 424 -2.31 -2.44 -4.57
N ALA A 425 -2.02 -1.14 -4.63
CA ALA A 425 -0.90 -0.53 -3.91
C ALA A 425 -1.15 -0.58 -2.38
N GLU A 426 -2.36 -0.23 -1.95
CA GLU A 426 -2.78 -0.31 -0.54
C GLU A 426 -2.75 -1.76 -0.03
N SER A 427 -3.20 -2.73 -0.83
CA SER A 427 -3.10 -4.17 -0.49
C SER A 427 -1.65 -4.64 -0.37
N VAL A 428 -0.75 -4.19 -1.26
CA VAL A 428 0.69 -4.52 -1.20
C VAL A 428 1.31 -3.95 0.08
N ILE A 429 1.04 -2.69 0.42
CA ILE A 429 1.52 -2.09 1.67
C ILE A 429 1.01 -2.89 2.87
N ALA A 430 -0.28 -3.20 2.93
CA ALA A 430 -0.85 -3.99 4.02
C ALA A 430 -0.24 -5.41 4.12
N MET A 431 0.04 -6.05 2.98
CA MET A 431 0.70 -7.36 2.91
C MET A 431 2.12 -7.31 3.51
N GLN A 432 2.85 -6.22 3.31
CA GLN A 432 4.18 -6.04 3.89
C GLN A 432 4.13 -5.92 5.42
N PHE A 433 3.08 -5.29 5.97
CA PHE A 433 2.84 -5.29 7.43
C PHE A 433 2.42 -6.66 7.96
N LEU A 434 1.61 -7.41 7.21
CA LEU A 434 1.31 -8.81 7.56
C LEU A 434 2.58 -9.65 7.63
N LEU A 435 3.48 -9.51 6.66
CA LEU A 435 4.77 -10.22 6.66
C LEU A 435 5.65 -9.85 7.84
N LEU A 436 5.70 -8.58 8.23
CA LEU A 436 6.44 -8.14 9.42
C LEU A 436 5.91 -8.84 10.68
N ASN A 437 4.59 -8.93 10.81
CA ASN A 437 3.94 -9.63 11.94
C ASN A 437 4.22 -11.13 11.92
N LEU A 438 4.06 -11.78 10.77
CA LEU A 438 4.26 -13.22 10.64
C LEU A 438 5.72 -13.63 10.94
N ASP A 439 6.69 -12.87 10.41
CA ASP A 439 8.11 -13.14 10.67
C ASP A 439 8.52 -12.80 12.10
N GLY A 440 7.93 -11.77 12.69
CA GLY A 440 8.08 -11.46 14.11
C GLY A 440 7.64 -12.64 14.97
N ARG A 441 6.48 -13.20 14.66
CA ARG A 441 5.91 -14.32 15.37
C ARG A 441 6.71 -15.62 15.20
N VAL A 442 7.17 -15.93 14.00
CA VAL A 442 8.05 -17.09 13.76
C VAL A 442 9.34 -16.97 14.60
N ARG A 443 9.90 -15.76 14.73
CA ARG A 443 11.10 -15.52 15.57
C ARG A 443 10.78 -15.68 17.05
N ALA A 444 9.65 -15.15 17.52
CA ALA A 444 9.24 -15.29 18.93
C ALA A 444 9.05 -16.76 19.33
N LEU A 445 8.39 -17.55 18.48
CA LEU A 445 8.23 -18.99 18.71
C LEU A 445 9.55 -19.75 18.69
N ALA A 446 10.50 -19.37 17.82
CA ALA A 446 11.83 -19.96 17.82
C ALA A 446 12.60 -19.66 19.12
N LEU A 447 12.51 -18.43 19.64
CA LEU A 447 13.14 -18.06 20.91
C LEU A 447 12.52 -18.79 22.10
N ALA A 448 11.19 -18.96 22.11
CA ALA A 448 10.50 -19.69 23.18
C ALA A 448 10.85 -21.20 23.24
N LEU A 449 11.39 -21.78 22.16
CA LEU A 449 11.86 -23.18 22.15
C LEU A 449 13.27 -23.34 22.73
N PHE A 450 14.01 -22.23 22.96
CA PHE A 450 15.37 -22.24 23.52
C PHE A 450 15.40 -21.81 25.01
N HIS A 451 14.26 -21.45 25.57
CA HIS A 451 14.06 -21.19 27.01
C HIS A 451 13.14 -22.25 27.63
#